data_baaaebc5103aba8eec4658b209a33fbb
#
_entry.id   baaaebc5103aba8eec4658b209a33fbb
#
_cell.length_a   1.000
_cell.length_b   1.000
_cell.length_c   1.000
_cell.angle_alpha   90.00
_cell.angle_beta   90.00
_cell.angle_gamma   90.00
#
_symmetry.space_group_name_H-M   'P 1'
#
loop_
_entity.id
_entity.type
_entity.pdbx_description
1 polymer ?
#
loop_
_entity_poly.entity_id
_entity_poly.type
_entity_poly.pdbx_seq_one_letter_code
_entity_poly.pdbx_strand_id
1 'polypeptide(L)'
;MLSRAVVVAAALVAFAPQAHAGDARSEAKEQVEFGIKVAQNGLWKEAAYRWQKAVEIDPTYAAAWNNLAVAFEQQGNFEKAREAYEKAVELDPKNLLLRQNYDLFKEINDRTKRRRDR
;
A
#
# COMPACT_ATOMS: atom_id res chain seq x y z
N MET A 1 -5.35 52.59 38.33
CA MET A 1 -4.46 52.22 37.22
C MET A 1 -4.72 50.80 36.80
N LEU A 2 -5.28 50.63 35.64
CA LEU A 2 -5.51 49.31 35.08
C LEU A 2 -4.22 48.83 34.39
N SER A 3 -3.59 47.83 34.97
CA SER A 3 -2.47 47.13 34.33
C SER A 3 -2.98 46.34 33.13
N ARG A 4 -2.60 46.75 31.94
CA ARG A 4 -2.84 45.91 30.74
C ARG A 4 -1.83 44.77 30.77
N ALA A 5 -2.28 43.62 31.19
CA ALA A 5 -1.53 42.39 31.02
C ALA A 5 -1.45 42.10 29.50
N VAL A 6 -0.30 42.26 28.90
CA VAL A 6 -0.04 41.81 27.54
C VAL A 6 0.13 40.30 27.61
N VAL A 7 -0.96 39.56 27.27
CA VAL A 7 -0.86 38.12 27.09
C VAL A 7 -0.13 37.90 25.76
N VAL A 8 1.16 37.63 25.84
CA VAL A 8 1.91 37.11 24.68
C VAL A 8 1.49 35.67 24.53
N ALA A 9 0.55 35.42 23.62
CA ALA A 9 0.23 34.07 23.21
C ALA A 9 1.44 33.54 22.42
N ALA A 10 2.30 32.76 23.08
CA ALA A 10 3.34 32.03 22.40
C ALA A 10 2.65 30.96 21.55
N ALA A 11 2.63 31.15 20.24
CA ALA A 11 2.22 30.10 19.32
C ALA A 11 3.28 29.00 19.38
N LEU A 12 2.92 27.89 20.00
CA LEU A 12 3.72 26.67 19.95
C LEU A 12 3.60 26.12 18.53
N VAL A 13 4.63 26.39 17.72
CA VAL A 13 4.78 25.68 16.44
C VAL A 13 5.24 24.28 16.77
N ALA A 14 4.32 23.35 16.74
CA ALA A 14 4.65 21.94 16.82
C ALA A 14 5.43 21.60 15.53
N PHE A 15 6.73 21.44 15.66
CA PHE A 15 7.56 20.86 14.61
C PHE A 15 7.19 19.36 14.54
N ALA A 16 6.25 18.99 13.65
CA ALA A 16 6.10 17.60 13.28
C ALA A 16 7.37 17.21 12.52
N PRO A 17 8.09 16.16 12.94
CA PRO A 17 9.23 15.70 12.18
C PRO A 17 8.74 15.33 10.79
N GLN A 18 9.20 16.06 9.77
CA GLN A 18 8.92 15.69 8.40
C GLN A 18 9.76 14.44 8.10
N ALA A 19 9.07 13.29 7.91
CA ALA A 19 9.73 12.10 7.45
C ALA A 19 10.35 12.37 6.08
N HIS A 20 11.66 12.16 5.95
CA HIS A 20 12.32 12.20 4.65
C HIS A 20 11.79 11.06 3.77
N ALA A 21 11.74 11.26 2.44
CA ALA A 21 11.25 10.24 1.51
C ALA A 21 11.95 8.88 1.67
N GLY A 22 13.27 8.89 2.06
CA GLY A 22 14.02 7.68 2.37
C GLY A 22 13.53 6.94 3.62
N ASP A 23 13.09 7.68 4.66
CA ASP A 23 12.55 7.10 5.89
C ASP A 23 11.16 6.47 5.63
N ALA A 24 10.33 7.13 4.85
CA ALA A 24 9.02 6.60 4.46
C ALA A 24 9.19 5.30 3.66
N ARG A 25 10.12 5.23 2.72
CA ARG A 25 10.41 4.02 1.96
C ARG A 25 10.91 2.90 2.86
N SER A 26 11.81 3.19 3.80
CA SER A 26 12.34 2.22 4.75
C SER A 26 11.23 1.65 5.63
N GLU A 27 10.39 2.52 6.18
CA GLU A 27 9.25 2.13 7.00
C GLU A 27 8.22 1.31 6.21
N ALA A 28 7.93 1.70 4.96
CA ALA A 28 7.05 0.93 4.09
C ALA A 28 7.61 -0.48 3.79
N LYS A 29 8.92 -0.60 3.58
CA LYS A 29 9.57 -1.90 3.39
C LYS A 29 9.41 -2.81 4.60
N GLU A 30 9.55 -2.28 5.82
CA GLU A 30 9.33 -3.04 7.05
C GLU A 30 7.91 -3.62 7.10
N GLN A 31 6.90 -2.81 6.74
CA GLN A 31 5.53 -3.28 6.67
C GLN A 31 5.34 -4.35 5.59
N VAL A 32 5.97 -4.20 4.43
CA VAL A 32 5.92 -5.21 3.37
C VAL A 32 6.52 -6.53 3.84
N GLU A 33 7.70 -6.50 4.45
CA GLU A 33 8.37 -7.70 4.96
C GLU A 33 7.56 -8.40 6.05
N PHE A 34 6.98 -7.64 6.97
CA PHE A 34 6.10 -8.19 7.99
C PHE A 34 4.86 -8.86 7.36
N GLY A 35 4.25 -8.20 6.39
CA GLY A 35 3.12 -8.76 5.65
C GLY A 35 3.44 -10.06 4.95
N ILE A 36 4.63 -10.19 4.34
CA ILE A 36 5.09 -11.42 3.71
C ILE A 36 5.18 -12.56 4.73
N LYS A 37 5.75 -12.30 5.89
CA LYS A 37 5.88 -13.31 6.96
C LYS A 37 4.52 -13.83 7.42
N VAL A 38 3.56 -12.94 7.66
CA VAL A 38 2.23 -13.36 8.10
C VAL A 38 1.44 -14.05 6.98
N ALA A 39 1.62 -13.64 5.72
CA ALA A 39 1.02 -14.30 4.57
C ALA A 39 1.54 -15.74 4.38
N GLN A 40 2.82 -15.97 4.64
CA GLN A 40 3.40 -17.32 4.62
C GLN A 40 2.76 -18.27 5.64
N ASN A 41 2.19 -17.73 6.69
CA ASN A 41 1.41 -18.47 7.69
C ASN A 41 -0.09 -18.51 7.38
N GLY A 42 -0.51 -18.08 6.19
CA GLY A 42 -1.90 -18.06 5.78
C GLY A 42 -2.75 -16.93 6.37
N LEU A 43 -2.14 -15.96 7.04
CA LEU A 43 -2.82 -14.85 7.69
C LEU A 43 -3.02 -13.68 6.70
N TRP A 44 -3.85 -13.91 5.69
CA TRP A 44 -4.03 -12.98 4.59
C TRP A 44 -4.67 -11.64 4.98
N LYS A 45 -5.55 -11.63 5.97
CA LYS A 45 -6.14 -10.37 6.48
C LYS A 45 -5.10 -9.50 7.16
N GLU A 46 -4.23 -10.10 7.96
CA GLU A 46 -3.12 -9.39 8.60
C GLU A 46 -2.11 -8.91 7.55
N ALA A 47 -1.78 -9.73 6.57
CA ALA A 47 -0.91 -9.33 5.47
C ALA A 47 -1.49 -8.14 4.70
N ALA A 48 -2.77 -8.17 4.37
CA ALA A 48 -3.48 -7.07 3.71
C ALA A 48 -3.39 -5.78 4.53
N TYR A 49 -3.59 -5.87 5.84
CA TYR A 49 -3.46 -4.72 6.74
C TYR A 49 -2.04 -4.12 6.68
N ARG A 50 -1.00 -4.97 6.73
CA ARG A 50 0.39 -4.51 6.67
C ARG A 50 0.74 -3.88 5.33
N TRP A 51 0.28 -4.45 4.24
CA TRP A 51 0.54 -3.90 2.90
C TRP A 51 -0.29 -2.64 2.62
N GLN A 52 -1.50 -2.53 3.19
CA GLN A 52 -2.27 -1.28 3.19
C GLN A 52 -1.52 -0.17 3.93
N LYS A 53 -0.96 -0.48 5.10
CA LYS A 53 -0.09 0.43 5.84
C LYS A 53 1.11 0.89 5.00
N ALA A 54 1.75 -0.04 4.30
CA ALA A 54 2.89 0.28 3.45
C ALA A 54 2.55 1.28 2.34
N VAL A 55 1.40 1.13 1.66
CA VAL A 55 0.98 2.07 0.60
C VAL A 55 0.53 3.41 1.16
N GLU A 56 0.06 3.48 2.40
CA GLU A 56 -0.25 4.72 3.09
C GLU A 56 1.03 5.47 3.49
N ILE A 57 2.05 4.76 3.95
CA ILE A 57 3.34 5.32 4.35
C ILE A 57 4.11 5.82 3.13
N ASP A 58 4.21 5.01 2.08
CA ASP A 58 4.85 5.37 0.82
C ASP A 58 4.01 4.94 -0.39
N PRO A 59 3.13 5.83 -0.88
CA PRO A 59 2.27 5.53 -2.03
C PRO A 59 3.02 5.27 -3.34
N THR A 60 4.32 5.56 -3.40
CA THR A 60 5.15 5.36 -4.60
C THR A 60 5.89 4.03 -4.59
N TYR A 61 5.70 3.23 -3.53
CA TYR A 61 6.37 1.94 -3.43
C TYR A 61 5.60 0.85 -4.17
N ALA A 62 6.00 0.59 -5.40
CA ALA A 62 5.33 -0.35 -6.31
C ALA A 62 5.17 -1.76 -5.73
N ALA A 63 6.19 -2.29 -5.05
CA ALA A 63 6.13 -3.62 -4.43
C ALA A 63 5.01 -3.74 -3.39
N ALA A 64 4.73 -2.69 -2.63
CA ALA A 64 3.64 -2.68 -1.67
C ALA A 64 2.27 -2.79 -2.36
N TRP A 65 2.07 -2.07 -3.45
CA TRP A 65 0.85 -2.16 -4.25
C TRP A 65 0.66 -3.56 -4.86
N ASN A 66 1.74 -4.16 -5.38
CA ASN A 66 1.69 -5.52 -5.90
C ASN A 66 1.26 -6.53 -4.84
N ASN A 67 1.83 -6.45 -3.64
CA ASN A 67 1.50 -7.36 -2.54
C ASN A 67 0.08 -7.14 -2.03
N LEU A 68 -0.37 -5.88 -1.94
CA LEU A 68 -1.75 -5.56 -1.62
C LEU A 68 -2.72 -6.15 -2.65
N ALA A 69 -2.37 -6.11 -3.94
CA ALA A 69 -3.14 -6.75 -5.00
C ALA A 69 -3.28 -8.26 -4.77
N VAL A 70 -2.19 -8.94 -4.40
CA VAL A 70 -2.20 -10.37 -4.06
C VAL A 70 -3.17 -10.65 -2.89
N ALA A 71 -3.15 -9.82 -1.86
CA ALA A 71 -4.06 -9.96 -0.73
C ALA A 71 -5.53 -9.80 -1.14
N PHE A 72 -5.84 -8.82 -1.96
CA PHE A 72 -7.19 -8.65 -2.51
C PHE A 72 -7.63 -9.84 -3.35
N GLU A 73 -6.72 -10.39 -4.16
CA GLU A 73 -6.97 -11.59 -4.96
C GLU A 73 -7.30 -12.79 -4.06
N GLN A 74 -6.55 -13.00 -2.99
CA GLN A 74 -6.80 -14.06 -2.01
C GLN A 74 -8.13 -13.89 -1.27
N GLN A 75 -8.59 -12.65 -1.11
CA GLN A 75 -9.88 -12.34 -0.50
C GLN A 75 -11.05 -12.40 -1.49
N GLY A 76 -10.79 -12.67 -2.76
CA GLY A 76 -11.80 -12.66 -3.82
C GLY A 76 -12.24 -11.28 -4.26
N ASN A 77 -11.54 -10.22 -3.84
CA ASN A 77 -11.84 -8.85 -4.25
C ASN A 77 -11.05 -8.51 -5.52
N PHE A 78 -11.53 -9.01 -6.65
CA PHE A 78 -10.80 -8.93 -7.92
C PHE A 78 -10.77 -7.52 -8.53
N GLU A 79 -11.76 -6.69 -8.26
CA GLU A 79 -11.77 -5.29 -8.68
C GLU A 79 -10.63 -4.51 -8.03
N LYS A 80 -10.54 -4.58 -6.71
CA LYS A 80 -9.45 -3.92 -5.96
C LYS A 80 -8.08 -4.53 -6.26
N ALA A 81 -8.01 -5.84 -6.51
CA ALA A 81 -6.78 -6.47 -6.95
C ALA A 81 -6.29 -5.88 -8.27
N ARG A 82 -7.17 -5.73 -9.25
CA ARG A 82 -6.86 -5.12 -10.55
C ARG A 82 -6.30 -3.70 -10.38
N GLU A 83 -7.00 -2.86 -9.62
CA GLU A 83 -6.57 -1.48 -9.36
C GLU A 83 -5.17 -1.41 -8.74
N ALA A 84 -4.91 -2.29 -7.77
CA ALA A 84 -3.61 -2.32 -7.10
C ALA A 84 -2.48 -2.84 -8.00
N TYR A 85 -2.74 -3.87 -8.83
CA TYR A 85 -1.76 -4.32 -9.84
C TYR A 85 -1.46 -3.24 -10.88
N GLU A 86 -2.48 -2.55 -11.37
CA GLU A 86 -2.31 -1.43 -12.30
C GLU A 86 -1.46 -0.33 -11.70
N LYS A 87 -1.70 0.00 -10.44
CA LYS A 87 -0.92 1.00 -9.71
C LYS A 87 0.55 0.60 -9.58
N ALA A 88 0.82 -0.66 -9.27
CA ALA A 88 2.18 -1.17 -9.19
C ALA A 88 2.93 -1.05 -10.53
N VAL A 89 2.30 -1.45 -11.62
CA VAL A 89 2.89 -1.36 -12.97
C VAL A 89 3.07 0.09 -13.42
N GLU A 90 2.12 0.97 -13.09
CA GLU A 90 2.22 2.41 -13.38
C GLU A 90 3.44 3.04 -12.68
N LEU A 91 3.69 2.66 -11.42
CA LEU A 91 4.79 3.18 -10.63
C LEU A 91 6.17 2.68 -11.08
N ASP A 92 6.23 1.45 -11.60
CA ASP A 92 7.49 0.83 -12.04
C ASP A 92 7.27 0.00 -13.33
N PRO A 93 7.05 0.68 -14.47
CA PRO A 93 6.61 0.04 -15.70
C PRO A 93 7.67 -0.87 -16.35
N LYS A 94 8.93 -0.73 -15.99
CA LYS A 94 10.02 -1.57 -16.48
C LYS A 94 10.25 -2.82 -15.65
N ASN A 95 9.59 -2.94 -14.52
CA ASN A 95 9.71 -4.09 -13.65
C ASN A 95 8.94 -5.28 -14.22
N LEU A 96 9.69 -6.23 -14.77
CA LEU A 96 9.14 -7.39 -15.45
C LEU A 96 8.29 -8.26 -14.51
N LEU A 97 8.71 -8.42 -13.25
CA LEU A 97 7.98 -9.21 -12.26
C LEU A 97 6.57 -8.65 -12.00
N LEU A 98 6.46 -7.33 -11.82
CA LEU A 98 5.17 -6.67 -11.59
C LEU A 98 4.24 -6.84 -12.79
N ARG A 99 4.78 -6.70 -14.00
CA ARG A 99 4.02 -6.89 -15.23
C ARG A 99 3.55 -8.34 -15.38
N GLN A 100 4.42 -9.30 -15.11
CA GLN A 100 4.06 -10.72 -15.16
C GLN A 100 2.98 -11.09 -14.15
N ASN A 101 3.06 -10.56 -12.93
CA ASN A 101 2.04 -10.77 -11.90
C ASN A 101 0.68 -10.23 -12.34
N TYR A 102 0.67 -9.03 -12.90
CA TYR A 102 -0.57 -8.44 -13.42
C TYR A 102 -1.13 -9.21 -14.61
N ASP A 103 -0.30 -9.60 -15.57
CA ASP A 103 -0.71 -10.37 -16.74
C ASP A 103 -1.31 -11.73 -16.33
N LEU A 104 -0.68 -12.41 -15.40
CA LEU A 104 -1.19 -13.68 -14.85
C LEU A 104 -2.54 -13.50 -14.14
N PHE A 105 -2.67 -12.45 -13.33
CA PHE A 105 -3.95 -12.12 -12.68
C PHE A 105 -5.07 -11.92 -13.72
N LYS A 106 -4.82 -11.12 -14.75
CA LYS A 106 -5.81 -10.86 -15.83
C LYS A 106 -6.22 -12.15 -16.52
N GLU A 107 -5.26 -12.98 -16.87
CA GLU A 107 -5.52 -14.25 -17.54
C GLU A 107 -6.41 -15.17 -16.72
N ILE A 108 -6.11 -15.34 -15.44
CA ILE A 108 -6.88 -16.20 -14.53
C ILE A 108 -8.29 -15.63 -14.32
N ASN A 109 -8.38 -14.33 -14.03
CA ASN A 109 -9.66 -13.67 -13.78
C ASN A 109 -10.58 -13.71 -15.00
N ASP A 110 -10.06 -13.48 -16.19
CA ASP A 110 -10.84 -13.50 -17.43
C ASP A 110 -11.31 -14.91 -17.78
N ARG A 111 -10.52 -15.95 -17.53
CA ARG A 111 -10.94 -17.33 -17.68
C ARG A 111 -12.09 -17.69 -16.73
N THR A 112 -12.01 -17.27 -15.49
CA THR A 112 -13.03 -17.53 -14.48
C THR A 112 -14.34 -16.82 -14.84
N LYS A 113 -14.26 -15.59 -15.33
CA LYS A 113 -15.41 -14.82 -15.80
C LYS A 113 -16.10 -15.51 -16.98
N ARG A 114 -15.35 -15.92 -17.99
CA ARG A 114 -15.90 -16.66 -19.16
C ARG A 114 -16.60 -17.95 -18.77
N ARG A 115 -16.12 -18.67 -17.74
CA ARG A 115 -16.77 -19.89 -17.25
C ARG A 115 -18.11 -19.60 -16.57
N ARG A 116 -18.21 -18.50 -15.83
CA ARG A 116 -19.46 -18.11 -15.16
C ARG A 116 -20.53 -17.62 -16.14
N ASP A 117 -20.13 -16.99 -17.22
CA ASP A 117 -21.02 -16.42 -18.24
C ASP A 117 -21.50 -17.46 -19.27
N ARG A 118 -21.06 -18.72 -19.16
CA ARG A 118 -21.55 -19.86 -19.95
C ARG A 118 -22.64 -20.62 -19.23
#